data_a92d489a8d452b217de367b50fa92763
#
_entry.id   a92d489a8d452b217de367b50fa92763
#
_cell.length_a   1.000
_cell.length_b   1.000
_cell.length_c   1.000
_cell.angle_alpha   90.00
_cell.angle_beta   90.00
_cell.angle_gamma   90.00
#
_symmetry.space_group_name_H-M   'P 1'
#
loop_
_entity.id
_entity.type
_entity.pdbx_description
1 polymer ?
#
loop_
_entity_poly.entity_id
_entity_poly.type
_entity_poly.pdbx_seq_one_letter_code
_entity_poly.pdbx_strand_id
1 'polypeptide(L)'
;MFDLEKVQTLNELEMLVYHYVLEHLHQIPQQTIRQLATSCHVSTSTILRFCNKMGYAGFSELKYAVKEEAKQTQTFENFYDATVHVDAFLKKLNQETYYEMLRPAIQMIVQARHVAFTGIGTSGILGSYGSRYFANLNINSYSIADPFTPIPKRGFENTLALILSVSGETNEMIKQMTDFKTAGAKVLSITNNQHSTIARLADYNISYFMPDERSPFADKSVNTTTQIPVIALIELLAHQASQLLKELDETPF
;
A
#
# COMPACT_ATOMS: atom_id res chain seq x y z
N MET A 1 -3.62 14.43 -8.60
CA MET A 1 -4.89 14.97 -8.06
C MET A 1 -4.92 14.98 -6.54
N PHE A 2 -4.87 13.86 -5.82
CA PHE A 2 -4.90 13.82 -4.35
C PHE A 2 -3.52 13.70 -3.73
N ASP A 3 -3.30 14.43 -2.63
CA ASP A 3 -2.08 14.38 -1.84
C ASP A 3 -2.12 13.18 -0.87
N LEU A 4 -1.08 12.31 -0.89
CA LEU A 4 -1.03 11.11 -0.03
C LEU A 4 -0.97 11.43 1.46
N GLU A 5 -0.34 12.53 1.86
CA GLU A 5 -0.36 12.93 3.26
C GLU A 5 -1.80 13.19 3.72
N LYS A 6 -2.59 13.85 2.87
CA LYS A 6 -3.99 14.09 3.15
C LYS A 6 -4.81 12.79 3.11
N VAL A 7 -4.52 11.88 2.18
CA VAL A 7 -5.18 10.56 2.11
C VAL A 7 -4.97 9.76 3.39
N GLN A 8 -3.80 9.82 4.00
CA GLN A 8 -3.51 9.15 5.29
C GLN A 8 -4.37 9.69 6.45
N THR A 9 -4.91 10.91 6.35
CA THR A 9 -5.78 11.48 7.37
C THR A 9 -7.25 11.05 7.26
N LEU A 10 -7.61 10.33 6.20
CA LEU A 10 -8.97 9.89 5.95
C LEU A 10 -9.40 8.78 6.92
N ASN A 11 -10.63 8.87 7.43
CA ASN A 11 -11.26 7.77 8.13
C ASN A 11 -11.86 6.75 7.14
N GLU A 12 -12.39 5.64 7.66
CA GLU A 12 -12.95 4.54 6.85
C GLU A 12 -14.03 5.02 5.84
N LEU A 13 -14.97 5.86 6.26
CA LEU A 13 -16.03 6.37 5.39
C LEU A 13 -15.50 7.34 4.33
N GLU A 14 -14.53 8.17 4.68
CA GLU A 14 -13.90 9.10 3.75
C GLU A 14 -13.00 8.34 2.75
N MET A 15 -12.44 7.21 3.17
CA MET A 15 -11.67 6.32 2.29
C MET A 15 -12.57 5.65 1.25
N LEU A 16 -13.82 5.29 1.59
CA LEU A 16 -14.80 4.81 0.59
C LEU A 16 -15.05 5.86 -0.48
N VAL A 17 -15.19 7.14 -0.09
CA VAL A 17 -15.34 8.24 -1.05
C VAL A 17 -14.10 8.38 -1.92
N TYR A 18 -12.91 8.31 -1.34
CA TYR A 18 -11.64 8.37 -2.06
C TYR A 18 -11.56 7.30 -3.15
N HIS A 19 -11.78 6.03 -2.79
CA HIS A 19 -11.75 4.93 -3.76
C HIS A 19 -12.80 5.11 -4.86
N TYR A 20 -14.04 5.42 -4.49
CA TYR A 20 -15.10 5.62 -5.47
C TYR A 20 -14.77 6.75 -6.45
N VAL A 21 -14.24 7.89 -5.98
CA VAL A 21 -13.85 9.00 -6.85
C VAL A 21 -12.75 8.60 -7.82
N LEU A 22 -11.75 7.81 -7.37
CA LEU A 22 -10.67 7.32 -8.22
C LEU A 22 -11.18 6.35 -9.31
N GLU A 23 -12.10 5.46 -8.95
CA GLU A 23 -12.66 4.47 -9.88
C GLU A 23 -13.61 5.10 -10.93
N HIS A 24 -14.19 6.28 -10.63
CA HIS A 24 -15.25 6.86 -11.43
C HIS A 24 -14.96 8.30 -11.89
N LEU A 25 -13.69 8.64 -12.12
CA LEU A 25 -13.23 10.01 -12.46
C LEU A 25 -14.07 10.67 -13.57
N HIS A 26 -14.46 9.93 -14.61
CA HIS A 26 -15.26 10.44 -15.72
C HIS A 26 -16.73 10.72 -15.35
N GLN A 27 -17.24 10.04 -14.31
CA GLN A 27 -18.64 10.18 -13.89
C GLN A 27 -18.82 11.29 -12.85
N ILE A 28 -17.83 11.51 -11.97
CA ILE A 28 -17.88 12.49 -10.89
C ILE A 28 -18.27 13.91 -11.36
N PRO A 29 -17.76 14.44 -12.49
CA PRO A 29 -18.14 15.77 -12.98
C PRO A 29 -19.65 15.92 -13.28
N GLN A 30 -20.34 14.83 -13.54
CA GLN A 30 -21.77 14.82 -13.88
C GLN A 30 -22.67 14.51 -12.67
N GLN A 31 -22.12 14.00 -11.57
CA GLN A 31 -22.88 13.64 -10.37
C GLN A 31 -23.19 14.86 -9.50
N THR A 32 -24.32 14.78 -8.77
CA THR A 32 -24.62 15.65 -7.64
C THR A 32 -23.99 15.07 -6.37
N ILE A 33 -23.79 15.90 -5.34
CA ILE A 33 -23.27 15.45 -4.05
C ILE A 33 -24.16 14.36 -3.42
N ARG A 34 -25.48 14.38 -3.66
CA ARG A 34 -26.41 13.36 -3.16
C ARG A 34 -26.23 12.03 -3.89
N GLN A 35 -26.01 12.06 -5.21
CA GLN A 35 -25.73 10.86 -5.99
C GLN A 35 -24.41 10.22 -5.54
N LEU A 36 -23.35 11.02 -5.39
CA LEU A 36 -22.07 10.51 -4.88
C LEU A 36 -22.22 9.90 -3.48
N ALA A 37 -22.93 10.60 -2.57
CA ALA A 37 -23.16 10.10 -1.22
C ALA A 37 -23.92 8.76 -1.21
N THR A 38 -24.93 8.60 -2.08
CA THR A 38 -25.67 7.35 -2.26
C THR A 38 -24.78 6.24 -2.80
N SER A 39 -23.98 6.52 -3.81
CA SER A 39 -23.08 5.54 -4.44
C SER A 39 -21.98 5.05 -3.47
N CYS A 40 -21.48 5.93 -2.61
CA CYS A 40 -20.50 5.58 -1.58
C CYS A 40 -21.12 5.03 -0.29
N HIS A 41 -22.47 4.96 -0.18
CA HIS A 41 -23.19 4.59 1.05
C HIS A 41 -22.82 5.45 2.27
N VAL A 42 -22.61 6.76 2.06
CA VAL A 42 -22.23 7.71 3.11
C VAL A 42 -23.16 8.94 3.11
N SER A 43 -23.03 9.80 4.13
CA SER A 43 -23.76 11.07 4.18
C SER A 43 -23.10 12.14 3.29
N THR A 44 -23.89 13.13 2.84
CA THR A 44 -23.35 14.31 2.12
C THR A 44 -22.36 15.11 2.97
N SER A 45 -22.50 15.09 4.30
CA SER A 45 -21.54 15.70 5.22
C SER A 45 -20.18 14.96 5.22
N THR A 46 -20.18 13.64 5.01
CA THR A 46 -18.94 12.86 4.82
C THR A 46 -18.24 13.27 3.54
N ILE A 47 -18.99 13.46 2.44
CA ILE A 47 -18.44 13.97 1.17
C ILE A 47 -17.79 15.35 1.37
N LEU A 48 -18.45 16.27 2.09
CA LEU A 48 -17.89 17.62 2.33
C LEU A 48 -16.64 17.56 3.21
N ARG A 49 -16.60 16.70 4.24
CA ARG A 49 -15.38 16.50 5.06
C ARG A 49 -14.24 15.94 4.23
N PHE A 50 -14.52 14.96 3.38
CA PHE A 50 -13.55 14.43 2.42
C PHE A 50 -12.99 15.56 1.54
N CYS A 51 -13.86 16.38 0.91
CA CYS A 51 -13.42 17.51 0.10
C CYS A 51 -12.48 18.44 0.88
N ASN A 52 -12.86 18.84 2.09
CA ASN A 52 -12.07 19.75 2.91
C ASN A 52 -10.71 19.15 3.30
N LYS A 53 -10.67 17.88 3.68
CA LYS A 53 -9.40 17.17 3.98
C LYS A 53 -8.49 17.08 2.76
N MET A 54 -9.07 16.89 1.57
CA MET A 54 -8.31 16.88 0.32
C MET A 54 -7.89 18.28 -0.16
N GLY A 55 -8.30 19.33 0.56
CA GLY A 55 -7.92 20.72 0.27
C GLY A 55 -8.84 21.43 -0.70
N TYR A 56 -10.05 20.90 -0.93
CA TYR A 56 -11.08 21.54 -1.73
C TYR A 56 -12.08 22.27 -0.84
N ALA A 57 -12.48 23.51 -1.20
CA ALA A 57 -13.48 24.28 -0.45
C ALA A 57 -14.87 23.62 -0.44
N GLY A 58 -15.10 22.65 -1.33
CA GLY A 58 -16.34 21.89 -1.38
C GLY A 58 -16.44 20.98 -2.61
N PHE A 59 -17.61 20.35 -2.76
CA PHE A 59 -17.84 19.36 -3.83
C PHE A 59 -17.71 19.94 -5.24
N SER A 60 -18.08 21.21 -5.45
CA SER A 60 -17.95 21.87 -6.77
C SER A 60 -16.50 22.02 -7.20
N GLU A 61 -15.61 22.36 -6.27
CA GLU A 61 -14.18 22.47 -6.54
C GLU A 61 -13.56 21.10 -6.80
N LEU A 62 -13.94 20.09 -6.02
CA LEU A 62 -13.54 18.70 -6.28
C LEU A 62 -13.94 18.27 -7.70
N LYS A 63 -15.20 18.54 -8.11
CA LYS A 63 -15.68 18.23 -9.46
C LYS A 63 -14.86 18.91 -10.55
N TYR A 64 -14.50 20.17 -10.34
CA TYR A 64 -13.66 20.90 -11.29
C TYR A 64 -12.26 20.28 -11.40
N ALA A 65 -11.63 19.99 -10.26
CA ALA A 65 -10.31 19.35 -10.23
C ALA A 65 -10.33 17.97 -10.91
N VAL A 66 -11.34 17.15 -10.62
CA VAL A 66 -11.54 15.83 -11.27
C VAL A 66 -11.74 15.98 -12.78
N LYS A 67 -12.51 17.00 -13.22
CA LYS A 67 -12.75 17.26 -14.65
C LYS A 67 -11.48 17.68 -15.39
N GLU A 68 -10.63 18.50 -14.78
CA GLU A 68 -9.35 18.92 -15.38
C GLU A 68 -8.37 17.75 -15.45
N GLU A 69 -8.29 16.92 -14.41
CA GLU A 69 -7.49 15.68 -14.41
C GLU A 69 -7.95 14.73 -15.53
N ALA A 70 -9.28 14.52 -15.65
CA ALA A 70 -9.86 13.66 -16.68
C ALA A 70 -9.58 14.18 -18.11
N LYS A 71 -9.50 15.51 -18.32
CA LYS A 71 -9.15 16.08 -19.64
C LYS A 71 -7.69 15.86 -20.00
N GLN A 72 -6.76 15.98 -19.05
CA GLN A 72 -5.34 15.72 -19.29
C GLN A 72 -5.09 14.25 -19.66
N THR A 73 -5.97 13.36 -19.21
CA THR A 73 -5.92 11.92 -19.49
C THR A 73 -6.52 11.56 -20.85
N GLN A 74 -7.34 12.44 -21.48
CA GLN A 74 -8.02 12.17 -22.76
C GLN A 74 -7.15 12.17 -24.02
N THR A 75 -5.85 12.43 -23.95
CA THR A 75 -4.96 12.45 -25.13
C THR A 75 -4.49 11.06 -25.60
N PHE A 76 -4.74 10.01 -24.82
CA PHE A 76 -4.54 8.60 -25.21
C PHE A 76 -5.71 7.76 -24.70
N GLU A 77 -6.24 6.85 -25.52
CA GLU A 77 -7.06 5.74 -24.99
C GLU A 77 -6.20 5.05 -23.92
N ASN A 78 -6.66 5.08 -22.68
CA ASN A 78 -5.95 4.41 -21.60
C ASN A 78 -6.04 2.91 -21.82
N PHE A 79 -4.98 2.30 -22.32
CA PHE A 79 -4.87 0.85 -22.42
C PHE A 79 -4.82 0.18 -21.03
N TYR A 80 -4.57 0.96 -19.98
CA TYR A 80 -4.50 0.48 -18.61
C TYR A 80 -4.86 1.61 -17.63
N ASP A 81 -6.03 1.50 -17.00
CA ASP A 81 -6.61 2.56 -16.15
C ASP A 81 -5.77 2.91 -14.92
N ALA A 82 -5.03 1.95 -14.37
CA ALA A 82 -4.18 2.18 -13.21
C ALA A 82 -2.95 3.08 -13.50
N THR A 83 -2.61 3.37 -14.76
CA THR A 83 -1.40 4.14 -15.14
C THR A 83 -1.34 5.49 -14.45
N VAL A 84 -2.45 6.22 -14.39
CA VAL A 84 -2.51 7.56 -13.77
C VAL A 84 -2.18 7.50 -12.28
N HIS A 85 -2.72 6.49 -11.58
CA HIS A 85 -2.51 6.30 -10.15
C HIS A 85 -1.08 5.83 -9.84
N VAL A 86 -0.54 4.97 -10.69
CA VAL A 86 0.86 4.51 -10.61
C VAL A 86 1.83 5.66 -10.83
N ASP A 87 1.61 6.51 -11.84
CA ASP A 87 2.44 7.69 -12.09
C ASP A 87 2.41 8.65 -10.89
N ALA A 88 1.23 8.93 -10.35
CA ALA A 88 1.08 9.75 -9.15
C ALA A 88 1.81 9.14 -7.94
N PHE A 89 1.75 7.83 -7.76
CA PHE A 89 2.47 7.13 -6.70
C PHE A 89 3.99 7.23 -6.89
N LEU A 90 4.51 6.95 -8.09
CA LEU A 90 5.95 6.99 -8.37
C LEU A 90 6.54 8.40 -8.17
N LYS A 91 5.82 9.44 -8.55
CA LYS A 91 6.24 10.84 -8.30
C LYS A 91 6.40 11.14 -6.80
N LYS A 92 5.63 10.50 -5.95
CA LYS A 92 5.68 10.70 -4.49
C LYS A 92 6.85 9.98 -3.83
N LEU A 93 7.31 8.86 -4.38
CA LEU A 93 8.47 8.13 -3.84
C LEU A 93 9.73 9.01 -3.73
N ASN A 94 9.82 10.08 -4.54
CA ASN A 94 10.95 11.01 -4.57
C ASN A 94 10.74 12.26 -3.67
N GLN A 95 9.66 12.31 -2.86
CA GLN A 95 9.42 13.41 -1.93
C GLN A 95 10.03 13.11 -0.57
N GLU A 96 10.64 14.12 0.06
CA GLU A 96 11.27 14.00 1.38
C GLU A 96 10.27 13.53 2.45
N THR A 97 9.05 14.06 2.42
CA THR A 97 7.96 13.66 3.33
C THR A 97 7.64 12.17 3.24
N TYR A 98 7.70 11.60 2.02
CA TYR A 98 7.46 10.17 1.81
C TYR A 98 8.65 9.33 2.35
N TYR A 99 9.86 9.81 2.19
CA TYR A 99 11.05 9.18 2.77
C TYR A 99 10.97 9.13 4.30
N GLU A 100 10.60 10.23 4.96
CA GLU A 100 10.43 10.26 6.41
C GLU A 100 9.34 9.27 6.89
N MET A 101 8.28 9.09 6.11
CA MET A 101 7.27 8.06 6.40
C MET A 101 7.85 6.64 6.27
N LEU A 102 8.76 6.38 5.34
CA LEU A 102 9.39 5.06 5.17
C LEU A 102 10.51 4.77 6.17
N ARG A 103 11.05 5.78 6.84
CA ARG A 103 12.18 5.67 7.77
C ARG A 103 11.99 4.60 8.86
N PRO A 104 10.83 4.46 9.53
CA PRO A 104 10.64 3.38 10.50
C PRO A 104 10.77 1.98 9.88
N ALA A 105 10.24 1.78 8.67
CA ALA A 105 10.35 0.52 7.96
C ALA A 105 11.80 0.20 7.57
N ILE A 106 12.55 1.20 7.09
CA ILE A 106 13.97 1.06 6.76
C ILE A 106 14.77 0.68 8.02
N GLN A 107 14.50 1.33 9.15
CA GLN A 107 15.14 1.00 10.43
C GLN A 107 14.81 -0.43 10.90
N MET A 108 13.56 -0.89 10.74
CA MET A 108 13.19 -2.27 11.06
C MET A 108 13.97 -3.29 10.21
N ILE A 109 14.18 -2.99 8.92
CA ILE A 109 14.97 -3.85 8.02
C ILE A 109 16.43 -3.91 8.46
N VAL A 110 17.04 -2.76 8.75
CA VAL A 110 18.45 -2.65 9.16
C VAL A 110 18.71 -3.35 10.50
N GLN A 111 17.76 -3.29 11.44
CA GLN A 111 17.88 -3.93 12.75
C GLN A 111 17.66 -5.45 12.71
N ALA A 112 17.02 -5.96 11.66
CA ALA A 112 16.72 -7.38 11.54
C ALA A 112 17.95 -8.18 11.08
N ARG A 113 18.17 -9.34 11.71
CA ARG A 113 19.16 -10.30 11.24
C ARG A 113 18.70 -11.03 9.96
N HIS A 114 17.39 -11.22 9.83
CA HIS A 114 16.75 -11.90 8.70
C HIS A 114 15.48 -11.17 8.32
N VAL A 115 15.21 -11.05 7.03
CA VAL A 115 13.94 -10.55 6.51
C VAL A 115 13.18 -11.70 5.84
N ALA A 116 12.06 -12.11 6.42
CA ALA A 116 11.20 -13.17 5.91
C ALA A 116 10.04 -12.59 5.13
N PHE A 117 10.03 -12.73 3.82
CA PHE A 117 8.92 -12.30 2.97
C PHE A 117 7.82 -13.36 2.93
N THR A 118 6.56 -12.94 2.99
CA THR A 118 5.40 -13.82 2.82
C THR A 118 4.22 -13.09 2.18
N GLY A 119 3.37 -13.85 1.49
CA GLY A 119 2.17 -13.38 0.81
C GLY A 119 1.49 -14.54 0.10
N ILE A 120 0.27 -14.32 -0.41
CA ILE A 120 -0.50 -15.33 -1.15
C ILE A 120 -0.74 -14.87 -2.59
N GLY A 121 -0.74 -15.80 -3.53
CA GLY A 121 -0.97 -15.51 -4.94
C GLY A 121 0.11 -14.59 -5.52
N THR A 122 -0.29 -13.53 -6.21
CA THR A 122 0.63 -12.54 -6.78
C THR A 122 1.49 -11.87 -5.71
N SER A 123 0.96 -11.60 -4.53
CA SER A 123 1.72 -11.07 -3.39
C SER A 123 2.82 -12.05 -2.93
N GLY A 124 2.56 -13.36 -2.95
CA GLY A 124 3.58 -14.38 -2.66
C GLY A 124 4.71 -14.42 -3.69
N ILE A 125 4.37 -14.24 -4.98
CA ILE A 125 5.36 -14.12 -6.06
C ILE A 125 6.24 -12.88 -5.83
N LEU A 126 5.63 -11.74 -5.47
CA LEU A 126 6.37 -10.52 -5.13
C LEU A 126 7.20 -10.69 -3.86
N GLY A 127 6.76 -11.49 -2.90
CA GLY A 127 7.56 -11.86 -1.73
C GLY A 127 8.83 -12.62 -2.13
N SER A 128 8.72 -13.57 -3.07
CA SER A 128 9.88 -14.27 -3.63
C SER A 128 10.81 -13.34 -4.41
N TYR A 129 10.25 -12.43 -5.20
CA TYR A 129 11.01 -11.36 -5.85
C TYR A 129 11.75 -10.49 -4.83
N GLY A 130 11.04 -10.01 -3.81
CA GLY A 130 11.58 -9.13 -2.77
C GLY A 130 12.72 -9.78 -2.00
N SER A 131 12.56 -11.04 -1.59
CA SER A 131 13.62 -11.76 -0.90
C SER A 131 14.88 -11.89 -1.77
N ARG A 132 14.74 -12.17 -3.05
CA ARG A 132 15.87 -12.23 -3.98
C ARG A 132 16.51 -10.85 -4.19
N TYR A 133 15.69 -9.80 -4.31
CA TYR A 133 16.17 -8.43 -4.51
C TYR A 133 16.99 -7.93 -3.30
N PHE A 134 16.49 -8.17 -2.08
CA PHE A 134 17.18 -7.87 -0.83
C PHE A 134 18.51 -8.61 -0.71
N ALA A 135 18.53 -9.92 -1.02
CA ALA A 135 19.75 -10.71 -1.01
C ALA A 135 20.82 -10.18 -1.99
N ASN A 136 20.41 -9.69 -3.16
CA ASN A 136 21.32 -9.06 -4.12
C ASN A 136 21.98 -7.77 -3.58
N LEU A 137 21.36 -7.11 -2.59
CA LEU A 137 21.86 -5.92 -1.90
C LEU A 137 22.48 -6.25 -0.52
N ASN A 138 22.89 -7.52 -0.31
CA ASN A 138 23.54 -8.01 0.90
C ASN A 138 22.67 -7.95 2.17
N ILE A 139 21.34 -7.96 2.01
CA ILE A 139 20.40 -8.07 3.12
C ILE A 139 19.95 -9.52 3.23
N ASN A 140 20.22 -10.16 4.39
CA ASN A 140 19.87 -11.56 4.60
C ASN A 140 18.35 -11.75 4.60
N SER A 141 17.82 -12.40 3.56
CA SER A 141 16.40 -12.50 3.31
C SER A 141 16.02 -13.81 2.64
N TYR A 142 14.79 -14.25 2.90
CA TYR A 142 14.18 -15.44 2.31
C TYR A 142 12.68 -15.25 2.16
N SER A 143 12.04 -16.10 1.36
CA SER A 143 10.58 -16.10 1.20
C SER A 143 9.96 -17.38 1.73
N ILE A 144 8.78 -17.25 2.32
CA ILE A 144 7.90 -18.36 2.68
C ILE A 144 6.76 -18.37 1.67
N ALA A 145 6.88 -19.25 0.68
CA ALA A 145 5.95 -19.30 -0.46
C ALA A 145 4.61 -19.98 -0.11
N ASP A 146 4.63 -20.92 0.84
CA ASP A 146 3.44 -21.63 1.28
C ASP A 146 2.87 -20.97 2.55
N PRO A 147 1.65 -20.40 2.50
CA PRO A 147 1.02 -19.75 3.65
C PRO A 147 0.70 -20.71 4.79
N PHE A 148 0.69 -22.02 4.51
CA PHE A 148 0.47 -23.08 5.51
C PHE A 148 1.76 -23.61 6.14
N THR A 149 2.93 -23.08 5.73
CA THR A 149 4.20 -23.44 6.37
C THR A 149 4.13 -23.13 7.87
N PRO A 150 4.34 -24.13 8.76
CA PRO A 150 4.30 -23.90 10.19
C PRO A 150 5.41 -22.94 10.62
N ILE A 151 5.06 -21.92 11.39
CA ILE A 151 6.02 -21.02 12.03
C ILE A 151 6.33 -21.57 13.42
N PRO A 152 7.58 -21.96 13.72
CA PRO A 152 7.99 -22.38 15.06
C PRO A 152 7.71 -21.30 16.10
N LYS A 153 7.31 -21.70 17.29
CA LYS A 153 6.94 -20.75 18.38
C LYS A 153 8.10 -19.94 18.96
N ARG A 154 9.34 -20.18 18.52
CA ARG A 154 10.56 -19.52 19.00
C ARG A 154 11.58 -19.43 17.87
N GLY A 155 12.52 -18.51 17.99
CA GLY A 155 13.67 -18.40 17.07
C GLY A 155 13.50 -17.33 16.00
N PHE A 156 12.48 -16.46 16.13
CA PHE A 156 12.24 -15.36 15.21
C PHE A 156 12.47 -13.97 15.84
N GLU A 157 13.10 -13.91 17.02
CA GLU A 157 13.31 -12.67 17.80
C GLU A 157 14.13 -11.60 17.04
N ASN A 158 14.97 -12.02 16.10
CA ASN A 158 15.76 -11.12 15.24
C ASN A 158 15.30 -11.16 13.78
N THR A 159 14.07 -11.59 13.54
CA THR A 159 13.48 -11.67 12.19
C THR A 159 12.45 -10.56 12.01
N LEU A 160 12.51 -9.91 10.85
CA LEU A 160 11.45 -9.05 10.35
C LEU A 160 10.60 -9.87 9.38
N ALA A 161 9.34 -10.13 9.73
CA ALA A 161 8.36 -10.69 8.80
C ALA A 161 7.79 -9.54 7.95
N LEU A 162 8.08 -9.54 6.64
CA LEU A 162 7.57 -8.59 5.67
C LEU A 162 6.39 -9.22 4.94
N ILE A 163 5.18 -8.77 5.28
CA ILE A 163 3.91 -9.34 4.82
C ILE A 163 3.35 -8.50 3.68
N LEU A 164 3.15 -9.12 2.54
CA LEU A 164 2.53 -8.51 1.36
C LEU A 164 1.08 -8.99 1.24
N SER A 165 0.13 -8.06 1.29
CA SER A 165 -1.29 -8.40 1.13
C SER A 165 -2.07 -7.21 0.57
N VAL A 166 -2.64 -7.34 -0.62
CA VAL A 166 -3.41 -6.26 -1.25
C VAL A 166 -4.61 -5.89 -0.37
N SER A 167 -5.46 -6.84 -0.04
CA SER A 167 -6.66 -6.59 0.78
C SER A 167 -6.33 -6.35 2.26
N GLY A 168 -5.28 -7.01 2.76
CA GLY A 168 -4.96 -7.06 4.18
C GLY A 168 -5.99 -7.79 5.04
N GLU A 169 -6.89 -8.60 4.41
CA GLU A 169 -8.00 -9.30 5.08
C GLU A 169 -7.95 -10.82 4.88
N THR A 170 -6.90 -11.37 4.27
CA THR A 170 -6.78 -12.81 4.04
C THR A 170 -6.52 -13.54 5.36
N ASN A 171 -7.42 -14.44 5.76
CA ASN A 171 -7.38 -15.12 7.05
C ASN A 171 -6.08 -15.89 7.29
N GLU A 172 -5.58 -16.59 6.26
CA GLU A 172 -4.32 -17.35 6.32
C GLU A 172 -3.12 -16.42 6.61
N MET A 173 -3.11 -15.23 6.00
CA MET A 173 -2.06 -14.23 6.24
C MET A 173 -2.16 -13.60 7.63
N ILE A 174 -3.37 -13.33 8.12
CA ILE A 174 -3.61 -12.82 9.48
C ILE A 174 -3.12 -13.85 10.51
N LYS A 175 -3.44 -15.13 10.28
CA LYS A 175 -2.97 -16.24 11.14
C LYS A 175 -1.44 -16.32 11.11
N GLN A 176 -0.82 -16.39 9.93
CA GLN A 176 0.63 -16.50 9.80
C GLN A 176 1.35 -15.31 10.44
N MET A 177 0.81 -14.08 10.28
CA MET A 177 1.33 -12.90 10.96
C MET A 177 1.28 -13.04 12.49
N THR A 178 0.17 -13.57 13.03
CA THR A 178 0.03 -13.81 14.46
C THR A 178 1.04 -14.86 14.95
N ASP A 179 1.27 -15.89 14.16
CA ASP A 179 2.27 -16.93 14.46
C ASP A 179 3.69 -16.33 14.49
N PHE A 180 4.05 -15.46 13.54
CA PHE A 180 5.33 -14.71 13.55
C PHE A 180 5.49 -13.85 14.81
N LYS A 181 4.46 -13.05 15.15
CA LYS A 181 4.51 -12.21 16.37
C LYS A 181 4.64 -13.06 17.64
N THR A 182 3.95 -14.18 17.71
CA THR A 182 4.05 -15.13 18.83
C THR A 182 5.46 -15.75 18.91
N ALA A 183 6.12 -15.93 17.78
CA ALA A 183 7.49 -16.43 17.69
C ALA A 183 8.57 -15.37 17.97
N GLY A 184 8.18 -14.12 18.26
CA GLY A 184 9.07 -13.01 18.60
C GLY A 184 9.50 -12.13 17.43
N ALA A 185 9.00 -12.38 16.22
CA ALA A 185 9.30 -11.54 15.05
C ALA A 185 8.65 -10.16 15.16
N LYS A 186 9.30 -9.15 14.60
CA LYS A 186 8.67 -7.89 14.23
C LYS A 186 7.96 -8.05 12.89
N VAL A 187 6.87 -7.30 12.70
CA VAL A 187 6.08 -7.37 11.47
C VAL A 187 6.00 -6.02 10.78
N LEU A 188 6.48 -5.98 9.54
CA LEU A 188 6.25 -4.91 8.58
C LEU A 188 5.24 -5.41 7.55
N SER A 189 4.18 -4.66 7.27
CA SER A 189 3.23 -5.01 6.22
C SER A 189 3.18 -3.96 5.10
N ILE A 190 2.94 -4.43 3.89
CA ILE A 190 2.63 -3.57 2.73
C ILE A 190 1.24 -3.97 2.24
N THR A 191 0.28 -3.03 2.34
CA THR A 191 -1.14 -3.25 2.03
C THR A 191 -1.69 -2.15 1.14
N ASN A 192 -2.81 -2.41 0.45
CA ASN A 192 -3.47 -1.34 -0.29
C ASN A 192 -4.24 -0.36 0.61
N ASN A 193 -4.66 -0.80 1.81
CA ASN A 193 -5.49 -0.03 2.73
C ASN A 193 -4.94 -0.06 4.16
N GLN A 194 -4.71 1.11 4.75
CA GLN A 194 -4.22 1.27 6.12
C GLN A 194 -5.21 0.82 7.20
N HIS A 195 -6.49 0.72 6.88
CA HIS A 195 -7.54 0.29 7.80
C HIS A 195 -7.78 -1.22 7.79
N SER A 196 -7.04 -1.97 6.97
CA SER A 196 -7.14 -3.42 6.93
C SER A 196 -6.67 -4.09 8.23
N THR A 197 -7.11 -5.31 8.46
CA THR A 197 -6.76 -6.07 9.67
C THR A 197 -5.24 -6.27 9.79
N ILE A 198 -4.57 -6.66 8.71
CA ILE A 198 -3.10 -6.82 8.69
C ILE A 198 -2.42 -5.48 8.98
N ALA A 199 -2.87 -4.37 8.37
CA ALA A 199 -2.28 -3.06 8.59
C ALA A 199 -2.36 -2.62 10.06
N ARG A 200 -3.48 -2.86 10.72
CA ARG A 200 -3.69 -2.50 12.13
C ARG A 200 -2.92 -3.39 13.12
N LEU A 201 -2.67 -4.63 12.77
CA LEU A 201 -1.98 -5.60 13.64
C LEU A 201 -0.46 -5.61 13.46
N ALA A 202 0.06 -5.10 12.36
CA ALA A 202 1.50 -4.99 12.10
C ALA A 202 2.18 -4.01 13.08
N ASP A 203 3.48 -4.19 13.31
CA ASP A 203 4.27 -3.23 14.08
C ASP A 203 4.50 -1.93 13.28
N TYR A 204 4.56 -2.04 11.95
CA TYR A 204 4.51 -0.93 11.02
C TYR A 204 3.82 -1.36 9.72
N ASN A 205 3.04 -0.44 9.10
CA ASN A 205 2.38 -0.69 7.83
C ASN A 205 2.66 0.43 6.82
N ILE A 206 2.90 0.04 5.58
CA ILE A 206 2.98 0.95 4.43
C ILE A 206 1.76 0.67 3.54
N SER A 207 0.94 1.69 3.30
CA SER A 207 -0.21 1.59 2.40
C SER A 207 0.02 2.39 1.12
N TYR A 208 -0.37 1.80 -0.04
CA TYR A 208 -0.12 2.39 -1.35
C TYR A 208 -1.37 2.96 -2.05
N PHE A 209 -2.58 2.66 -1.57
CA PHE A 209 -3.86 3.32 -1.91
C PHE A 209 -4.21 3.32 -3.40
N MET A 210 -4.10 2.18 -4.08
CA MET A 210 -4.58 2.02 -5.45
C MET A 210 -6.09 1.72 -5.49
N PRO A 211 -6.81 2.10 -6.55
CA PRO A 211 -8.18 1.65 -6.79
C PRO A 211 -8.28 0.13 -6.74
N ASP A 212 -9.32 -0.39 -6.08
CA ASP A 212 -9.53 -1.83 -5.97
C ASP A 212 -10.07 -2.37 -7.30
N GLU A 213 -9.37 -3.32 -7.89
CA GLU A 213 -9.75 -3.97 -9.13
C GLU A 213 -10.04 -5.45 -8.90
N ARG A 214 -11.09 -5.94 -9.56
CA ARG A 214 -11.54 -7.34 -9.49
C ARG A 214 -11.60 -7.96 -10.86
N SER A 215 -11.17 -9.20 -10.97
CA SER A 215 -11.23 -9.93 -12.23
C SER A 215 -12.68 -10.07 -12.72
N PRO A 216 -13.00 -9.68 -13.96
CA PRO A 216 -14.32 -9.87 -14.53
C PRO A 216 -14.60 -11.36 -14.84
N PHE A 217 -13.56 -12.21 -14.89
CA PHE A 217 -13.63 -13.61 -15.31
C PHE A 217 -13.74 -14.59 -14.15
N ALA A 218 -13.47 -14.18 -12.91
CA ALA A 218 -13.38 -15.04 -11.73
C ALA A 218 -14.39 -14.64 -10.64
N ASP A 219 -15.64 -14.40 -11.02
CA ASP A 219 -16.76 -14.07 -10.11
C ASP A 219 -16.40 -12.94 -9.09
N LYS A 220 -15.57 -12.00 -9.51
CA LYS A 220 -15.02 -10.90 -8.71
C LYS A 220 -14.25 -11.36 -7.45
N SER A 221 -13.97 -12.64 -7.30
CA SER A 221 -13.24 -13.17 -6.15
C SER A 221 -11.74 -12.88 -6.21
N VAL A 222 -11.18 -12.78 -7.42
CA VAL A 222 -9.75 -12.54 -7.65
C VAL A 222 -9.49 -11.05 -7.70
N ASN A 223 -8.64 -10.58 -6.79
CA ASN A 223 -8.16 -9.19 -6.77
C ASN A 223 -7.08 -8.99 -7.83
N THR A 224 -7.29 -8.02 -8.73
CA THR A 224 -6.38 -7.64 -9.81
C THR A 224 -5.80 -6.25 -9.64
N THR A 225 -6.01 -5.62 -8.47
CA THR A 225 -5.42 -4.32 -8.13
C THR A 225 -3.92 -4.31 -8.43
N THR A 226 -3.47 -3.28 -9.12
CA THR A 226 -2.06 -3.15 -9.50
C THR A 226 -1.12 -3.24 -8.29
N GLN A 227 -0.07 -4.02 -8.44
CA GLN A 227 0.98 -4.17 -7.43
C GLN A 227 2.32 -3.54 -7.86
N ILE A 228 2.31 -2.69 -8.89
CA ILE A 228 3.50 -1.89 -9.29
C ILE A 228 4.03 -1.09 -8.09
N PRO A 229 3.19 -0.44 -7.26
CA PRO A 229 3.66 0.23 -6.04
C PRO A 229 4.41 -0.69 -5.08
N VAL A 230 3.99 -1.95 -4.97
CA VAL A 230 4.65 -2.93 -4.07
C VAL A 230 6.06 -3.24 -4.56
N ILE A 231 6.25 -3.41 -5.88
CA ILE A 231 7.57 -3.61 -6.49
C ILE A 231 8.46 -2.40 -6.19
N ALA A 232 7.97 -1.19 -6.47
CA ALA A 232 8.72 0.04 -6.24
C ALA A 232 9.10 0.23 -4.75
N LEU A 233 8.18 -0.11 -3.82
CA LEU A 233 8.47 -0.08 -2.39
C LEU A 233 9.52 -1.10 -1.98
N ILE A 234 9.45 -2.33 -2.49
CA ILE A 234 10.44 -3.38 -2.22
C ILE A 234 11.83 -2.88 -2.63
N GLU A 235 11.97 -2.38 -3.85
CA GLU A 235 13.26 -1.91 -4.36
C GLU A 235 13.77 -0.70 -3.58
N LEU A 236 12.92 0.29 -3.34
CA LEU A 236 13.28 1.48 -2.56
C LEU A 236 13.74 1.12 -1.15
N LEU A 237 12.97 0.29 -0.43
CA LEU A 237 13.32 -0.16 0.92
C LEU A 237 14.65 -0.92 0.94
N ALA A 238 14.89 -1.79 -0.04
CA ALA A 238 16.13 -2.55 -0.16
C ALA A 238 17.34 -1.63 -0.39
N HIS A 239 17.24 -0.66 -1.29
CA HIS A 239 18.32 0.29 -1.56
C HIS A 239 18.63 1.17 -0.36
N GLN A 240 17.60 1.73 0.28
CA GLN A 240 17.78 2.59 1.45
C GLN A 240 18.35 1.83 2.65
N ALA A 241 17.87 0.61 2.89
CA ALA A 241 18.40 -0.22 3.98
C ALA A 241 19.85 -0.66 3.70
N SER A 242 20.19 -1.05 2.46
CA SER A 242 21.56 -1.41 2.09
C SER A 242 22.53 -0.22 2.22
N GLN A 243 22.10 0.99 1.85
CA GLN A 243 22.89 2.19 2.02
C GLN A 243 23.18 2.46 3.50
N LEU A 244 22.14 2.42 4.35
CA LEU A 244 22.29 2.65 5.79
C LEU A 244 23.17 1.57 6.46
N LEU A 245 23.08 0.29 6.04
CA LEU A 245 23.96 -0.77 6.52
C LEU A 245 25.44 -0.50 6.19
N LYS A 246 25.74 -0.02 4.97
CA LYS A 246 27.11 0.36 4.59
C LYS A 246 27.65 1.49 5.45
N GLU A 247 26.85 2.53 5.71
CA GLU A 247 27.24 3.67 6.55
C GLU A 247 27.54 3.23 7.98
N LEU A 248 26.81 2.25 8.52
CA LEU A 248 27.07 1.68 9.85
C LEU A 248 28.34 0.83 9.89
N ASP A 249 28.64 0.07 8.83
CA ASP A 249 29.85 -0.75 8.73
C ASP A 249 31.13 0.10 8.52
N GLU A 250 31.01 1.27 7.88
CA GLU A 250 32.12 2.20 7.61
C GLU A 250 32.43 3.14 8.78
N THR A 251 31.57 3.19 9.81
CA THR A 251 31.81 4.04 11.01
C THR A 251 32.65 3.25 12.00
N PRO A 252 33.98 3.52 12.15
CA PRO A 252 34.81 2.82 13.15
C PRO A 252 34.38 3.27 14.54
N PHE A 253 34.21 2.32 15.45
CA PHE A 253 34.04 2.53 16.89
C PHE A 253 35.23 3.24 17.52
#